data_c83c3412b1a7a0213be0bf64e2026096
#
_entry.id   c83c3412b1a7a0213be0bf64e2026096
#
_cell.length_a   1.000
_cell.length_b   1.000
_cell.length_c   1.000
_cell.angle_alpha   90.00
_cell.angle_beta   90.00
_cell.angle_gamma   90.00
#
_symmetry.space_group_name_H-M   'P 1'
#
loop_
_entity.id
_entity.type
_entity.pdbx_description
1 polymer ?
#
loop_
_entity_poly.entity_id
_entity_poly.type
_entity_poly.pdbx_seq_one_letter_code
_entity_poly.pdbx_strand_id
1 'polypeptide(L)'
;LLNYSETELGGIKEADFMICGAGAYSRLKFESGVHRVQRVPETESGGRVHTSTATVAVLPEMEQADVDLRPEDIEMQVYRSSGAGGQHINKTSSAVRLIHRPTGIVVACQEERSQFQNRESCMMMLSSKLYQLEQERIESAVSSERRSQVGSGMRNEKIRTYNFPQSRVTDHRIVLT
;
A
#
# COMPACT_ATOMS: atom_id res chain seq x y z
N LEU A 1 -16.60 -8.66 -1.75
CA LEU A 1 -16.67 -7.23 -1.53
C LEU A 1 -15.87 -6.93 -0.26
N LEU A 2 -14.84 -6.08 -0.37
CA LEU A 2 -14.00 -5.66 0.77
C LEU A 2 -14.43 -4.30 1.29
N ASN A 3 -14.60 -3.34 0.38
CA ASN A 3 -15.00 -2.00 0.72
C ASN A 3 -16.07 -1.50 -0.26
N TYR A 4 -16.95 -0.62 0.21
CA TYR A 4 -18.06 -0.11 -0.57
C TYR A 4 -18.47 1.27 -0.06
N SER A 5 -18.45 2.25 -0.95
CA SER A 5 -18.86 3.62 -0.63
C SER A 5 -19.97 4.05 -1.57
N GLU A 6 -21.11 4.42 -1.00
CA GLU A 6 -22.28 4.92 -1.74
C GLU A 6 -22.28 6.44 -1.87
N THR A 7 -22.98 6.93 -2.89
CA THR A 7 -23.32 8.35 -3.02
C THR A 7 -24.71 8.62 -2.43
N GLU A 8 -25.00 9.86 -2.10
CA GLU A 8 -26.30 10.29 -1.57
C GLU A 8 -27.50 9.91 -2.47
N LEU A 9 -27.26 9.69 -3.74
CA LEU A 9 -28.28 9.32 -4.75
C LEU A 9 -28.35 7.80 -5.02
N GLY A 10 -27.78 6.97 -4.12
CA GLY A 10 -27.79 5.50 -4.28
C GLY A 10 -26.83 4.95 -5.35
N GLY A 11 -25.91 5.78 -5.85
CA GLY A 11 -24.84 5.33 -6.75
C GLY A 11 -23.62 4.85 -5.96
N ILE A 12 -22.69 4.21 -6.67
CA ILE A 12 -21.42 3.73 -6.12
C ILE A 12 -20.32 4.75 -6.41
N LYS A 13 -19.64 5.21 -5.36
CA LYS A 13 -18.46 6.08 -5.48
C LYS A 13 -17.19 5.26 -5.63
N GLU A 14 -17.03 4.24 -4.81
CA GLU A 14 -15.90 3.33 -4.79
C GLU A 14 -16.34 1.95 -4.34
N ALA A 15 -15.77 0.90 -4.93
CA ALA A 15 -16.00 -0.47 -4.50
C ALA A 15 -14.74 -1.30 -4.72
N ASP A 16 -14.31 -2.02 -3.68
CA ASP A 16 -13.15 -2.91 -3.70
C ASP A 16 -13.63 -4.36 -3.61
N PHE A 17 -13.18 -5.18 -4.55
CA PHE A 17 -13.52 -6.59 -4.63
C PHE A 17 -12.27 -7.44 -4.55
N MET A 18 -12.28 -8.47 -3.72
CA MET A 18 -11.34 -9.57 -3.81
C MET A 18 -11.93 -10.66 -4.70
N ILE A 19 -11.21 -11.04 -5.74
CA ILE A 19 -11.61 -12.07 -6.69
C ILE A 19 -10.63 -13.23 -6.61
N CYS A 20 -11.08 -14.34 -6.04
CA CYS A 20 -10.28 -15.54 -5.87
C CYS A 20 -10.53 -16.51 -7.03
N GLY A 21 -9.47 -17.11 -7.55
CA GLY A 21 -9.57 -18.13 -8.58
C GLY A 21 -8.29 -18.30 -9.38
N ALA A 22 -8.07 -19.48 -9.90
CA ALA A 22 -6.91 -19.77 -10.74
C ALA A 22 -6.90 -18.89 -12.00
N GLY A 23 -5.85 -18.07 -12.14
CA GLY A 23 -5.71 -17.18 -13.29
C GLY A 23 -6.61 -15.94 -13.28
N ALA A 24 -7.25 -15.58 -12.16
CA ALA A 24 -8.11 -14.40 -12.05
C ALA A 24 -7.36 -13.12 -12.45
N TYR A 25 -6.17 -12.90 -11.89
CA TYR A 25 -5.35 -11.74 -12.23
C TYR A 25 -4.96 -11.70 -13.71
N SER A 26 -4.57 -12.83 -14.31
CA SER A 26 -4.13 -12.88 -15.71
C SER A 26 -5.24 -12.49 -16.72
N ARG A 27 -6.49 -12.68 -16.35
CA ARG A 27 -7.67 -12.27 -17.15
C ARG A 27 -8.07 -10.83 -16.86
N LEU A 28 -8.13 -10.46 -15.58
CA LEU A 28 -8.64 -9.16 -15.15
C LEU A 28 -7.66 -8.01 -15.32
N LYS A 29 -6.35 -8.26 -15.38
CA LYS A 29 -5.33 -7.22 -15.59
C LYS A 29 -5.60 -6.32 -16.81
N PHE A 30 -6.31 -6.84 -17.81
CA PHE A 30 -6.67 -6.08 -19.00
C PHE A 30 -7.86 -5.15 -18.79
N GLU A 31 -8.56 -5.23 -17.67
CA GLU A 31 -9.67 -4.33 -17.32
C GLU A 31 -9.17 -3.07 -16.58
N SER A 32 -7.89 -3.03 -16.21
CA SER A 32 -7.31 -1.85 -15.56
C SER A 32 -7.22 -0.66 -16.50
N GLY A 33 -7.62 0.51 -16.02
CA GLY A 33 -7.57 1.78 -16.77
C GLY A 33 -8.83 2.62 -16.64
N VAL A 34 -9.01 3.52 -17.58
CA VAL A 34 -10.14 4.49 -17.62
C VAL A 34 -11.24 3.99 -18.53
N HIS A 35 -12.43 3.81 -17.97
CA HIS A 35 -13.64 3.44 -18.69
C HIS A 35 -14.54 4.66 -18.87
N ARG A 36 -14.88 4.98 -20.11
CA ARG A 36 -15.77 6.11 -20.44
C ARG A 36 -17.21 5.61 -20.55
N VAL A 37 -18.11 6.23 -19.82
CA VAL A 37 -19.54 5.91 -19.81
C VAL A 37 -20.34 7.06 -20.40
N GLN A 38 -21.16 6.78 -21.37
CA GLN A 38 -22.12 7.70 -22.04
C GLN A 38 -23.53 7.22 -21.77
N ARG A 39 -24.25 7.93 -20.90
CA ARG A 39 -25.64 7.61 -20.55
C ARG A 39 -26.43 8.89 -20.25
N VAL A 40 -27.76 8.79 -20.30
CA VAL A 40 -28.63 9.82 -19.75
C VAL A 40 -28.79 9.53 -18.26
N PRO A 41 -28.33 10.41 -17.36
CA PRO A 41 -28.52 10.24 -15.90
C PRO A 41 -30.00 10.35 -15.53
N GLU A 42 -30.41 9.73 -14.45
CA GLU A 42 -31.78 9.84 -13.90
C GLU A 42 -32.14 11.27 -13.51
N THR A 43 -31.14 12.07 -13.13
CA THR A 43 -31.28 13.49 -12.77
C THR A 43 -31.41 14.43 -13.97
N GLU A 44 -31.26 13.94 -15.20
CA GLU A 44 -31.31 14.76 -16.42
C GLU A 44 -32.73 14.77 -17.00
N SER A 45 -33.43 15.90 -16.87
CA SER A 45 -34.79 16.08 -17.36
C SER A 45 -34.91 16.32 -18.89
N GLY A 46 -33.81 16.78 -19.51
CA GLY A 46 -33.75 17.14 -20.91
C GLY A 46 -33.33 16.00 -21.86
N GLY A 47 -33.16 14.78 -21.35
CA GLY A 47 -32.75 13.62 -22.16
C GLY A 47 -31.33 13.70 -22.76
N ARG A 48 -30.49 14.62 -22.29
CA ARG A 48 -29.13 14.82 -22.79
C ARG A 48 -28.19 13.72 -22.33
N VAL A 49 -27.37 13.22 -23.24
CA VAL A 49 -26.33 12.22 -22.94
C VAL A 49 -25.17 12.89 -22.20
N HIS A 50 -24.90 12.42 -21.01
CA HIS A 50 -23.72 12.84 -20.24
C HIS A 50 -22.60 11.83 -20.38
N THR A 51 -21.35 12.32 -20.29
CA THR A 51 -20.16 11.49 -20.34
C THR A 51 -19.47 11.54 -18.98
N SER A 52 -19.30 10.39 -18.37
CA SER A 52 -18.52 10.20 -17.13
C SER A 52 -17.39 9.20 -17.34
N THR A 53 -16.49 9.14 -16.39
CA THR A 53 -15.40 8.17 -16.36
C THR A 53 -15.46 7.37 -15.07
N ALA A 54 -15.14 6.08 -15.16
CA ALA A 54 -14.88 5.21 -14.03
C ALA A 54 -13.46 4.66 -14.21
N THR A 55 -12.69 4.61 -13.14
CA THR A 55 -11.33 4.07 -13.14
C THR A 55 -11.33 2.71 -12.49
N VAL A 56 -10.60 1.77 -13.07
CA VAL A 56 -10.45 0.41 -12.57
C VAL A 56 -8.96 0.16 -12.33
N ALA A 57 -8.61 -0.29 -11.13
CA ALA A 57 -7.29 -0.81 -10.82
C ALA A 57 -7.39 -2.31 -10.53
N VAL A 58 -6.52 -3.09 -11.10
CA VAL A 58 -6.43 -4.54 -10.85
C VAL A 58 -5.04 -4.83 -10.32
N LEU A 59 -5.00 -5.23 -9.06
CA LEU A 59 -3.76 -5.48 -8.34
C LEU A 59 -3.71 -6.95 -7.93
N PRO A 60 -2.54 -7.60 -7.97
CA PRO A 60 -2.37 -8.91 -7.37
C PRO A 60 -2.46 -8.81 -5.85
N GLU A 61 -2.93 -9.88 -5.20
CA GLU A 61 -2.82 -9.98 -3.75
C GLU A 61 -1.34 -10.05 -3.36
N MET A 62 -0.95 -9.17 -2.44
CA MET A 62 0.42 -9.12 -1.94
C MET A 62 0.53 -10.02 -0.70
N GLU A 63 1.60 -10.79 -0.63
CA GLU A 63 1.95 -11.54 0.57
C GLU A 63 2.32 -10.56 1.70
N GLN A 64 2.03 -10.95 2.93
CA GLN A 64 2.42 -10.15 4.10
C GLN A 64 3.94 -10.01 4.16
N ALA A 65 4.39 -8.85 4.62
CA ALA A 65 5.81 -8.62 4.84
C ALA A 65 6.35 -9.62 5.88
N ASP A 66 7.29 -10.45 5.46
CA ASP A 66 8.03 -11.33 6.36
C ASP A 66 9.43 -10.75 6.54
N VAL A 67 9.79 -10.48 7.80
CA VAL A 67 11.08 -9.88 8.13
C VAL A 67 11.94 -10.92 8.82
N ASP A 68 12.91 -11.45 8.08
CA ASP A 68 13.92 -12.37 8.62
C ASP A 68 15.09 -11.56 9.22
N LEU A 69 15.20 -11.59 10.54
CA LEU A 69 16.29 -10.96 11.29
C LEU A 69 17.45 -11.94 11.47
N ARG A 70 18.44 -11.83 10.60
CA ARG A 70 19.66 -12.63 10.70
C ARG A 70 20.63 -12.02 11.70
N PRO A 71 21.13 -12.78 12.68
CA PRO A 71 22.09 -12.28 13.66
C PRO A 71 23.38 -11.70 13.04
N GLU A 72 23.79 -12.22 11.90
CA GLU A 72 24.97 -11.78 11.14
C GLU A 72 24.86 -10.37 10.55
N ASP A 73 23.60 -9.91 10.31
CA ASP A 73 23.30 -8.58 9.78
C ASP A 73 23.19 -7.52 10.87
N ILE A 74 23.26 -7.92 12.13
CA ILE A 74 23.10 -7.04 13.28
C ILE A 74 24.44 -6.79 13.95
N GLU A 75 24.88 -5.54 13.95
CA GLU A 75 26.01 -5.08 14.72
C GLU A 75 25.53 -4.55 16.08
N MET A 76 26.05 -5.14 17.17
CA MET A 76 25.73 -4.73 18.53
C MET A 76 26.86 -3.91 19.11
N GLN A 77 26.55 -2.72 19.60
CA GLN A 77 27.45 -1.85 20.33
C GLN A 77 26.92 -1.62 21.75
N VAL A 78 27.80 -1.76 22.73
CA VAL A 78 27.47 -1.54 24.14
C VAL A 78 28.20 -0.30 24.63
N TYR A 79 27.47 0.59 25.29
CA TYR A 79 28.02 1.83 25.81
C TYR A 79 27.44 2.19 27.18
N ARG A 80 28.01 3.21 27.80
CA ARG A 80 27.52 3.72 29.09
C ARG A 80 26.30 4.59 28.86
N SER A 81 25.26 4.38 29.67
CA SER A 81 24.07 5.24 29.62
C SER A 81 24.44 6.68 29.97
N SER A 82 23.85 7.65 29.29
CA SER A 82 24.00 9.06 29.64
C SER A 82 22.73 9.53 30.35
N GLY A 83 22.88 10.17 31.52
CA GLY A 83 21.75 10.73 32.27
C GLY A 83 22.11 11.06 33.70
N ALA A 84 21.20 11.76 34.39
CA ALA A 84 21.30 12.04 35.82
C ALA A 84 21.06 10.75 36.61
N GLY A 85 22.13 10.08 37.05
CA GLY A 85 22.05 8.84 37.77
C GLY A 85 23.27 8.62 38.66
N GLY A 86 23.13 7.76 39.67
CA GLY A 86 24.15 7.44 40.64
C GLY A 86 25.33 6.62 40.06
N GLN A 87 26.19 6.09 40.96
CA GLN A 87 27.43 5.38 40.58
C GLN A 87 27.25 4.21 39.60
N HIS A 88 26.06 3.59 39.53
CA HIS A 88 25.79 2.45 38.66
C HIS A 88 25.79 2.87 37.17
N ILE A 89 25.14 3.99 36.81
CA ILE A 89 25.05 4.50 35.45
C ILE A 89 26.44 4.87 34.89
N ASN A 90 27.31 5.43 35.74
CA ASN A 90 28.64 5.88 35.34
C ASN A 90 29.70 4.77 35.25
N LYS A 91 29.43 3.61 35.86
CA LYS A 91 30.41 2.50 35.91
C LYS A 91 30.05 1.33 35.01
N THR A 92 28.73 1.10 34.71
CA THR A 92 28.27 -0.08 33.99
C THR A 92 27.84 0.28 32.57
N SER A 93 28.36 -0.44 31.59
CA SER A 93 27.92 -0.29 30.19
C SER A 93 26.66 -1.14 29.99
N SER A 94 25.49 -0.60 30.34
CA SER A 94 24.21 -1.28 30.22
C SER A 94 23.41 -0.87 28.96
N ALA A 95 23.75 0.28 28.37
CA ALA A 95 23.07 0.74 27.14
C ALA A 95 23.51 -0.07 25.93
N VAL A 96 22.55 -0.41 25.09
CA VAL A 96 22.76 -1.21 23.89
C VAL A 96 22.30 -0.41 22.67
N ARG A 97 23.10 -0.45 21.61
CA ARG A 97 22.78 0.05 20.29
C ARG A 97 22.90 -1.11 19.31
N LEU A 98 21.87 -1.29 18.48
CA LEU A 98 21.89 -2.24 17.37
C LEU A 98 21.87 -1.47 16.04
N ILE A 99 22.69 -1.93 15.13
CA ILE A 99 22.78 -1.39 13.77
C ILE A 99 22.48 -2.54 12.82
N HIS A 100 21.44 -2.40 12.03
CA HIS A 100 21.16 -3.35 10.96
C HIS A 100 21.96 -2.94 9.73
N ARG A 101 22.99 -3.72 9.38
CA ARG A 101 23.95 -3.39 8.31
C ARG A 101 23.31 -3.18 6.94
N PRO A 102 22.36 -4.04 6.47
CA PRO A 102 21.81 -3.88 5.13
C PRO A 102 20.98 -2.61 4.95
N THR A 103 20.20 -2.20 5.97
CA THR A 103 19.32 -1.03 5.89
C THR A 103 19.90 0.22 6.53
N GLY A 104 20.96 0.09 7.34
CA GLY A 104 21.53 1.19 8.11
C GLY A 104 20.66 1.67 9.27
N ILE A 105 19.59 0.97 9.61
CA ILE A 105 18.72 1.33 10.73
C ILE A 105 19.46 1.16 12.04
N VAL A 106 19.41 2.20 12.87
CA VAL A 106 20.01 2.22 14.20
C VAL A 106 18.92 2.33 15.25
N VAL A 107 18.98 1.46 16.25
CA VAL A 107 18.14 1.52 17.46
C VAL A 107 19.01 1.49 18.68
N ALA A 108 18.60 2.20 19.73
CA ALA A 108 19.32 2.23 20.99
C ALA A 108 18.33 2.20 22.15
N CYS A 109 18.68 1.44 23.19
CA CYS A 109 17.92 1.33 24.41
C CYS A 109 18.85 1.46 25.62
N GLN A 110 18.43 2.26 26.59
CA GLN A 110 19.17 2.51 27.83
C GLN A 110 18.25 2.65 29.07
N GLU A 111 17.00 2.17 28.92
CA GLU A 111 15.97 2.36 29.96
C GLU A 111 16.15 1.42 31.13
N GLU A 112 16.60 0.20 30.84
CA GLU A 112 16.76 -0.82 31.85
C GLU A 112 18.18 -0.85 32.48
N ARG A 113 18.26 -1.36 33.69
CA ARG A 113 19.55 -1.54 34.37
C ARG A 113 20.35 -2.72 33.82
N SER A 114 19.67 -3.70 33.24
CA SER A 114 20.24 -4.91 32.69
C SER A 114 20.54 -4.72 31.19
N GLN A 115 21.80 -4.99 30.82
CA GLN A 115 22.21 -5.03 29.42
C GLN A 115 21.39 -6.03 28.59
N PHE A 116 21.03 -7.17 29.19
CA PHE A 116 20.25 -8.21 28.52
C PHE A 116 18.85 -7.70 28.18
N GLN A 117 18.17 -7.06 29.12
CA GLN A 117 16.85 -6.47 28.89
C GLN A 117 16.89 -5.36 27.82
N ASN A 118 17.88 -4.48 27.87
CA ASN A 118 18.10 -3.46 26.85
C ASN A 118 18.34 -4.08 25.46
N ARG A 119 19.06 -5.21 25.38
CA ARG A 119 19.26 -5.94 24.13
C ARG A 119 17.94 -6.49 23.58
N GLU A 120 17.13 -7.13 24.42
CA GLU A 120 15.82 -7.65 24.00
C GLU A 120 14.90 -6.53 23.50
N SER A 121 14.83 -5.43 24.26
CA SER A 121 14.06 -4.25 23.86
C SER A 121 14.55 -3.66 22.52
N CYS A 122 15.86 -3.55 22.32
CA CYS A 122 16.44 -3.12 21.05
C CYS A 122 16.09 -4.09 19.90
N MET A 123 16.10 -5.40 20.14
CA MET A 123 15.74 -6.38 19.12
C MET A 123 14.27 -6.24 18.70
N MET A 124 13.36 -6.08 19.66
CA MET A 124 11.95 -5.83 19.38
C MET A 124 11.72 -4.51 18.62
N MET A 125 12.41 -3.43 19.03
CA MET A 125 12.35 -2.14 18.33
C MET A 125 12.89 -2.24 16.89
N LEU A 126 13.99 -2.97 16.69
CA LEU A 126 14.59 -3.17 15.36
C LEU A 126 13.65 -3.96 14.46
N SER A 127 13.08 -5.05 14.96
CA SER A 127 12.10 -5.86 14.25
C SER A 127 10.88 -5.03 13.81
N SER A 128 10.33 -4.24 14.72
CA SER A 128 9.19 -3.37 14.44
C SER A 128 9.50 -2.33 13.37
N LYS A 129 10.69 -1.71 13.43
CA LYS A 129 11.11 -0.71 12.42
C LYS A 129 11.36 -1.32 11.04
N LEU A 130 11.95 -2.51 10.99
CA LEU A 130 12.16 -3.22 9.73
C LEU A 130 10.83 -3.66 9.11
N TYR A 131 9.91 -4.18 9.93
CA TYR A 131 8.56 -4.51 9.48
C TYR A 131 7.83 -3.29 8.92
N GLN A 132 7.89 -2.16 9.62
CA GLN A 132 7.28 -0.91 9.15
C GLN A 132 7.89 -0.47 7.81
N LEU A 133 9.21 -0.52 7.67
CA LEU A 133 9.90 -0.13 6.43
C LEU A 133 9.49 -1.03 5.25
N GLU A 134 9.40 -2.34 5.47
CA GLU A 134 8.99 -3.27 4.42
C GLU A 134 7.51 -3.07 4.05
N GLN A 135 6.66 -2.82 5.04
CA GLN A 135 5.26 -2.49 4.81
C GLN A 135 5.11 -1.19 4.00
N GLU A 136 5.82 -0.13 4.35
CA GLU A 136 5.82 1.13 3.59
C GLU A 136 6.33 0.92 2.15
N ARG A 137 7.30 0.06 1.95
CA ARG A 137 7.81 -0.32 0.64
C ARG A 137 6.73 -1.01 -0.21
N ILE A 138 6.04 -1.99 0.37
CA ILE A 138 4.94 -2.71 -0.28
C ILE A 138 3.80 -1.73 -0.63
N GLU A 139 3.37 -0.91 0.32
CA GLU A 139 2.31 0.07 0.11
C GLU A 139 2.67 1.10 -0.97
N SER A 140 3.91 1.57 -0.99
CA SER A 140 4.39 2.50 -2.00
C SER A 140 4.42 1.88 -3.40
N ALA A 141 4.82 0.60 -3.51
CA ALA A 141 4.80 -0.15 -4.75
C ALA A 141 3.37 -0.33 -5.27
N VAL A 142 2.43 -0.76 -4.41
CA VAL A 142 1.01 -0.91 -4.73
C VAL A 142 0.40 0.43 -5.15
N SER A 143 0.68 1.49 -4.41
CA SER A 143 0.18 2.84 -4.72
C SER A 143 0.71 3.36 -6.06
N SER A 144 1.98 3.11 -6.35
CA SER A 144 2.61 3.47 -7.63
C SER A 144 1.98 2.69 -8.80
N GLU A 145 1.78 1.40 -8.63
CA GLU A 145 1.13 0.56 -9.64
C GLU A 145 -0.32 0.98 -9.88
N ARG A 146 -1.11 1.17 -8.80
CA ARG A 146 -2.48 1.71 -8.90
C ARG A 146 -2.51 3.03 -9.66
N ARG A 147 -1.60 3.95 -9.35
CA ARG A 147 -1.51 5.26 -10.02
C ARG A 147 -1.18 5.13 -11.49
N SER A 148 -0.29 4.22 -11.87
CA SER A 148 0.07 3.98 -13.27
C SER A 148 -1.09 3.40 -14.08
N GLN A 149 -1.92 2.54 -13.47
CA GLN A 149 -3.09 1.94 -14.11
C GLN A 149 -4.24 2.95 -14.27
N VAL A 150 -4.48 3.78 -13.26
CA VAL A 150 -5.60 4.76 -13.25
C VAL A 150 -5.26 6.01 -14.07
N GLY A 151 -3.97 6.37 -14.18
CA GLY A 151 -3.53 7.59 -14.86
C GLY A 151 -4.11 8.85 -14.22
N SER A 152 -4.53 9.81 -15.06
CA SER A 152 -5.20 11.03 -14.60
C SER A 152 -6.74 10.88 -14.50
N GLY A 153 -7.29 9.73 -14.92
CA GLY A 153 -8.74 9.50 -14.99
C GLY A 153 -9.47 10.36 -16.01
N MET A 154 -8.73 11.05 -16.88
CA MET A 154 -9.32 11.93 -17.89
C MET A 154 -10.00 11.14 -19.01
N ARG A 155 -11.03 11.74 -19.62
CA ARG A 155 -11.83 11.12 -20.70
C ARG A 155 -11.04 10.75 -21.95
N ASN A 156 -9.87 11.35 -22.18
CA ASN A 156 -8.96 11.06 -23.29
C ASN A 156 -8.18 9.76 -23.09
N GLU A 157 -7.92 9.35 -21.85
CA GLU A 157 -7.16 8.14 -21.49
C GLU A 157 -8.00 6.86 -21.55
N LYS A 158 -9.21 6.95 -22.04
CA LYS A 158 -10.15 5.83 -22.10
C LYS A 158 -9.58 4.60 -22.80
N ILE A 159 -9.70 3.45 -22.17
CA ILE A 159 -9.46 2.14 -22.77
C ILE A 159 -10.73 1.59 -23.42
N ARG A 160 -11.89 1.85 -22.81
CA ARG A 160 -13.20 1.40 -23.29
C ARG A 160 -14.26 2.50 -23.22
N THR A 161 -15.21 2.47 -24.14
CA THR A 161 -16.40 3.34 -24.12
C THR A 161 -17.66 2.51 -24.10
N TYR A 162 -18.52 2.77 -23.12
CA TYR A 162 -19.85 2.21 -22.98
C TYR A 162 -20.87 3.26 -23.41
N ASN A 163 -21.54 3.05 -24.54
CA ASN A 163 -22.56 3.95 -25.02
C ASN A 163 -23.95 3.30 -24.83
N PHE A 164 -24.61 3.66 -23.74
CA PHE A 164 -25.89 3.09 -23.35
C PHE A 164 -27.01 3.39 -24.33
N PRO A 165 -27.17 4.64 -24.86
CA PRO A 165 -28.20 4.94 -25.87
C PRO A 165 -28.09 4.11 -27.13
N GLN A 166 -26.90 3.69 -27.52
CA GLN A 166 -26.65 2.88 -28.72
C GLN A 166 -26.44 1.40 -28.41
N SER A 167 -26.51 1.00 -27.11
CA SER A 167 -26.22 -0.37 -26.64
C SER A 167 -24.90 -0.91 -27.22
N ARG A 168 -23.86 -0.05 -27.25
CA ARG A 168 -22.57 -0.33 -27.87
C ARG A 168 -21.43 -0.20 -26.89
N VAL A 169 -20.51 -1.15 -26.96
CA VAL A 169 -19.24 -1.12 -26.24
C VAL A 169 -18.10 -1.12 -27.23
N THR A 170 -17.20 -0.16 -27.11
CA THR A 170 -16.00 -0.08 -27.97
C THR A 170 -14.73 -0.18 -27.14
N ASP A 171 -13.88 -1.15 -27.44
CA ASP A 171 -12.53 -1.25 -26.86
C ASP A 171 -11.54 -0.54 -27.80
N HIS A 172 -10.95 0.55 -27.32
CA HIS A 172 -10.08 1.41 -28.11
C HIS A 172 -8.67 0.85 -28.31
N ARG A 173 -8.27 -0.16 -27.53
CA ARG A 173 -6.95 -0.80 -27.65
C ARG A 173 -6.87 -1.76 -28.83
N ILE A 174 -7.97 -2.42 -29.13
CA ILE A 174 -8.07 -3.42 -30.21
C ILE A 174 -9.03 -3.00 -31.33
N VAL A 175 -9.60 -1.77 -31.22
CA VAL A 175 -10.56 -1.20 -32.21
C VAL A 175 -11.76 -2.12 -32.45
N LEU A 176 -12.22 -2.84 -31.42
CA LEU A 176 -13.38 -3.71 -31.46
C LEU A 176 -14.63 -2.95 -30.98
N THR A 177 -15.72 -3.15 -31.71
CA THR A 177 -17.02 -2.55 -31.38
C THR A 177 -18.10 -3.61 -31.38
#